data_837cab11ce308e1dc3b3bd59b4cab349
#
_entry.id   837cab11ce308e1dc3b3bd59b4cab349
#
_cell.length_a   1.000
_cell.length_b   1.000
_cell.length_c   1.000
_cell.angle_alpha   90.00
_cell.angle_beta   90.00
_cell.angle_gamma   90.00
#
_symmetry.space_group_name_H-M   'P 1'
#
loop_
_entity.id
_entity.type
_entity.pdbx_description
1 polymer ?
#
loop_
_entity_poly.entity_id
_entity_poly.type
_entity_poly.pdbx_seq_one_letter_code
_entity_poly.pdbx_strand_id
1 'polypeptide(L)'
;VLQRLSLRTLALVALMTMPSQALDIDFEGNVELELRHFPNPARHQDMEDNFASLAAEIELGFFSPSGRHAVIIKPFARYDQHDHERSHGDLREAKYRYVNGSFEATVGVDKEFWGVTEFLHLVDIINQTDNVESIDGEQKLGQPMVKFSYASRYGTLSAYSLPFFRIRQYADPVTGRPNSGFIVDDNTSHFESGEGRRTDDYALRYQNNFGPFDIGLSWFDGTAREPQLLVPFPPEASGLANGLPMLQAYYAYLTQAGLDVQATLGSWLLKLEATQSTQNRHLPDPRFDNRPSLDMDIAEVQTDRATGGIEYTFYNFFDSGTDLGLVAEYMYDERKQKAPHPFGNDIGIGLRWTANDPQSTAILLGGLIDLDTDSTSISLEAERRLGRSFKAILEARFQDKVGADDDGAQDGFAAALADEDFMRFRLTYYF
;
A
#
# COMPACT_ATOMS: atom_id res chain seq x y z
N VAL A 1 31.36 20.66 -5.04
CA VAL A 1 30.18 21.10 -5.83
C VAL A 1 29.87 19.96 -6.85
N LEU A 2 29.21 18.89 -6.42
CA LEU A 2 28.67 17.88 -7.33
C LEU A 2 27.34 18.43 -7.84
N GLN A 3 27.28 18.77 -9.12
CA GLN A 3 26.03 19.13 -9.79
C GLN A 3 25.07 17.95 -9.68
N ARG A 4 23.93 18.17 -9.05
CA ARG A 4 22.83 17.18 -8.95
C ARG A 4 22.30 16.92 -10.36
N LEU A 5 22.63 15.77 -10.93
CA LEU A 5 22.08 15.32 -12.20
C LEU A 5 20.56 15.07 -12.01
N SER A 6 19.73 15.71 -12.81
CA SER A 6 18.28 15.50 -12.75
C SER A 6 17.93 14.07 -13.22
N LEU A 7 16.84 13.49 -12.70
CA LEU A 7 16.33 12.18 -13.14
C LEU A 7 16.15 12.09 -14.68
N ARG A 8 15.84 13.23 -15.32
CA ARG A 8 15.76 13.34 -16.80
C ARG A 8 17.12 13.10 -17.46
N THR A 9 18.20 13.56 -16.83
CA THR A 9 19.56 13.39 -17.35
C THR A 9 20.06 11.96 -17.15
N LEU A 10 19.69 11.30 -16.05
CA LEU A 10 20.04 9.89 -15.79
C LEU A 10 19.34 8.92 -16.74
N ALA A 11 18.04 9.10 -17.02
CA ALA A 11 17.30 8.29 -17.99
C ALA A 11 17.85 8.47 -19.42
N LEU A 12 18.23 9.69 -19.81
CA LEU A 12 18.80 9.99 -21.11
C LEU A 12 20.22 9.41 -21.26
N VAL A 13 21.02 9.46 -20.20
CA VAL A 13 22.38 8.89 -20.16
C VAL A 13 22.33 7.36 -20.21
N ALA A 14 21.35 6.73 -19.52
CA ALA A 14 21.15 5.28 -19.57
C ALA A 14 20.78 4.78 -20.98
N LEU A 15 19.93 5.50 -21.70
CA LEU A 15 19.60 5.19 -23.11
C LEU A 15 20.80 5.39 -24.07
N MET A 16 21.64 6.37 -23.81
CA MET A 16 22.82 6.65 -24.67
C MET A 16 24.00 5.67 -24.46
N THR A 17 24.01 4.94 -23.35
CA THR A 17 25.09 3.96 -23.03
C THR A 17 24.76 2.52 -23.46
N MET A 18 23.56 2.28 -24.00
CA MET A 18 23.23 0.95 -24.54
C MET A 18 24.05 0.68 -25.81
N PRO A 19 24.70 -0.48 -25.92
CA PRO A 19 25.39 -0.87 -27.14
C PRO A 19 24.38 -0.91 -28.31
N SER A 20 24.76 -0.42 -29.46
CA SER A 20 23.96 -0.28 -30.70
C SER A 20 23.52 -1.61 -31.37
N GLN A 21 23.49 -2.71 -30.61
CA GLN A 21 22.90 -3.98 -31.06
C GLN A 21 21.38 -3.90 -30.93
N ALA A 22 20.65 -4.65 -31.76
CA ALA A 22 19.20 -4.65 -31.76
C ALA A 22 18.64 -4.86 -30.34
N LEU A 23 17.93 -3.84 -29.83
CA LEU A 23 17.22 -3.93 -28.55
C LEU A 23 15.99 -4.81 -28.74
N ASP A 24 15.72 -5.68 -27.79
CA ASP A 24 14.43 -6.35 -27.68
C ASP A 24 13.46 -5.39 -27.01
N ILE A 25 12.30 -5.18 -27.61
CA ILE A 25 11.31 -4.21 -27.17
C ILE A 25 10.03 -4.97 -26.83
N ASP A 26 9.66 -4.95 -25.57
CA ASP A 26 8.37 -5.43 -25.09
C ASP A 26 7.40 -4.27 -24.93
N PHE A 27 6.18 -4.48 -25.41
CA PHE A 27 5.10 -3.54 -25.27
C PHE A 27 3.85 -4.29 -24.78
N GLU A 28 3.44 -3.99 -23.56
CA GLU A 28 2.24 -4.52 -22.94
C GLU A 28 1.43 -3.38 -22.35
N GLY A 29 0.14 -3.61 -22.15
CA GLY A 29 -0.68 -2.60 -21.50
C GLY A 29 -2.07 -3.11 -21.18
N ASN A 30 -2.79 -2.28 -20.45
CA ASN A 30 -4.19 -2.53 -20.15
C ASN A 30 -5.00 -1.24 -20.14
N VAL A 31 -6.29 -1.41 -20.38
CA VAL A 31 -7.32 -0.38 -20.18
C VAL A 31 -8.38 -0.97 -19.28
N GLU A 32 -8.72 -0.28 -18.21
CA GLU A 32 -9.67 -0.69 -17.20
C GLU A 32 -10.87 0.25 -17.15
N LEU A 33 -12.07 -0.31 -17.26
CA LEU A 33 -13.32 0.33 -16.88
C LEU A 33 -13.67 -0.09 -15.46
N GLU A 34 -13.92 0.86 -14.58
CA GLU A 34 -14.37 0.63 -13.22
C GLU A 34 -15.72 1.30 -12.98
N LEU A 35 -16.62 0.58 -12.32
CA LEU A 35 -17.89 1.08 -11.82
C LEU A 35 -17.95 0.82 -10.32
N ARG A 36 -18.23 1.86 -9.52
CA ARG A 36 -18.44 1.75 -8.07
C ARG A 36 -19.83 2.22 -7.70
N HIS A 37 -20.46 1.52 -6.78
CA HIS A 37 -21.75 1.85 -6.21
C HIS A 37 -21.68 1.81 -4.69
N PHE A 38 -22.13 2.88 -4.04
CA PHE A 38 -22.25 3.01 -2.60
C PHE A 38 -23.72 2.92 -2.23
N PRO A 39 -24.17 1.82 -1.56
CA PRO A 39 -25.60 1.63 -1.24
C PRO A 39 -26.11 2.60 -0.17
N ASN A 40 -25.22 3.10 0.69
CA ASN A 40 -25.57 4.06 1.71
C ASN A 40 -25.52 5.49 1.16
N PRO A 41 -26.45 6.37 1.56
CA PRO A 41 -26.44 7.77 1.13
C PRO A 41 -25.12 8.45 1.47
N ALA A 42 -24.64 9.29 0.58
CA ALA A 42 -23.45 10.08 0.81
C ALA A 42 -23.62 11.02 2.02
N ARG A 43 -22.54 11.24 2.78
CA ARG A 43 -22.53 12.14 3.95
C ARG A 43 -22.74 13.60 3.58
N HIS A 44 -22.37 13.99 2.36
CA HIS A 44 -22.49 15.36 1.85
C HIS A 44 -23.29 15.38 0.56
N GLN A 45 -24.05 16.45 0.35
CA GLN A 45 -24.94 16.61 -0.81
C GLN A 45 -24.21 16.68 -2.17
N ASP A 46 -22.90 16.97 -2.15
CA ASP A 46 -22.07 17.09 -3.35
C ASP A 46 -21.37 15.77 -3.71
N MET A 47 -21.54 14.73 -2.90
CA MET A 47 -21.02 13.37 -3.16
C MET A 47 -22.06 12.54 -3.89
N GLU A 48 -21.60 11.76 -4.86
CA GLU A 48 -22.42 10.82 -5.61
C GLU A 48 -22.34 9.41 -5.02
N ASP A 49 -23.35 8.59 -5.29
CA ASP A 49 -23.37 7.18 -4.88
C ASP A 49 -22.86 6.24 -5.97
N ASN A 50 -22.69 6.73 -7.20
CA ASN A 50 -22.24 5.96 -8.34
C ASN A 50 -21.07 6.66 -9.04
N PHE A 51 -20.00 5.92 -9.22
CA PHE A 51 -18.78 6.39 -9.86
C PHE A 51 -18.46 5.52 -11.07
N ALA A 52 -17.98 6.15 -12.13
CA ALA A 52 -17.41 5.47 -13.27
C ALA A 52 -16.01 6.04 -13.55
N SER A 53 -15.03 5.18 -13.74
CA SER A 53 -13.68 5.61 -14.11
C SER A 53 -13.08 4.76 -15.22
N LEU A 54 -12.16 5.37 -15.96
CA LEU A 54 -11.36 4.72 -17.00
C LEU A 54 -9.89 4.91 -16.67
N ALA A 55 -9.16 3.80 -16.59
CA ALA A 55 -7.71 3.84 -16.38
C ALA A 55 -6.98 3.18 -17.55
N ALA A 56 -5.72 3.57 -17.73
CA ALA A 56 -4.80 2.94 -18.66
C ALA A 56 -3.41 2.86 -18.06
N GLU A 57 -2.78 1.72 -18.23
CA GLU A 57 -1.38 1.47 -17.87
C GLU A 57 -0.67 0.85 -19.07
N ILE A 58 0.51 1.36 -19.39
CA ILE A 58 1.35 0.85 -20.48
C ILE A 58 2.70 0.45 -19.87
N GLU A 59 3.22 -0.69 -20.24
CA GLU A 59 4.59 -1.10 -19.93
C GLU A 59 5.43 -1.12 -21.19
N LEU A 60 6.55 -0.39 -21.16
CA LEU A 60 7.56 -0.34 -22.20
C LEU A 60 8.87 -0.94 -21.65
N GLY A 61 9.24 -2.11 -22.13
CA GLY A 61 10.47 -2.79 -21.80
C GLY A 61 11.50 -2.70 -22.94
N PHE A 62 12.74 -2.28 -22.63
CA PHE A 62 13.86 -2.26 -23.54
C PHE A 62 14.99 -3.12 -22.97
N PHE A 63 15.33 -4.21 -23.64
CA PHE A 63 16.28 -5.19 -23.13
C PHE A 63 17.48 -5.30 -24.07
N SER A 64 18.69 -5.32 -23.49
CA SER A 64 19.89 -5.61 -24.27
C SER A 64 19.96 -7.09 -24.66
N PRO A 65 20.59 -7.46 -25.79
CA PRO A 65 20.73 -8.85 -26.22
C PRO A 65 21.47 -9.74 -25.22
N SER A 66 22.27 -9.15 -24.35
CA SER A 66 22.98 -9.87 -23.28
C SER A 66 22.09 -10.16 -22.07
N GLY A 67 20.88 -9.59 -21.99
CA GLY A 67 20.00 -9.61 -20.82
C GLY A 67 20.53 -8.81 -19.61
N ARG A 68 21.70 -8.18 -19.73
CA ARG A 68 22.35 -7.47 -18.62
C ARG A 68 21.74 -6.10 -18.33
N HIS A 69 21.19 -5.45 -19.33
CA HIS A 69 20.64 -4.10 -19.24
C HIS A 69 19.17 -4.11 -19.59
N ALA A 70 18.37 -3.49 -18.78
CA ALA A 70 16.95 -3.27 -19.04
C ALA A 70 16.55 -1.84 -18.68
N VAL A 71 15.67 -1.24 -19.48
CA VAL A 71 14.93 -0.03 -19.12
C VAL A 71 13.45 -0.38 -19.14
N ILE A 72 12.74 -0.11 -18.05
CA ILE A 72 11.31 -0.35 -17.92
C ILE A 72 10.62 0.98 -17.59
N ILE A 73 9.57 1.30 -18.33
CA ILE A 73 8.79 2.53 -18.14
C ILE A 73 7.32 2.15 -18.08
N LYS A 74 6.64 2.48 -16.96
CA LYS A 74 5.23 2.14 -16.72
C LYS A 74 4.43 3.38 -16.32
N PRO A 75 3.98 4.20 -17.29
CA PRO A 75 3.04 5.29 -17.07
C PRO A 75 1.65 4.74 -16.79
N PHE A 76 0.94 5.43 -15.91
CA PHE A 76 -0.44 5.17 -15.53
C PHE A 76 -1.24 6.47 -15.63
N ALA A 77 -2.52 6.38 -16.03
CA ALA A 77 -3.46 7.49 -15.95
C ALA A 77 -4.87 6.95 -15.68
N ARG A 78 -5.61 7.65 -14.83
CA ARG A 78 -7.04 7.41 -14.58
C ARG A 78 -7.82 8.70 -14.74
N TYR A 79 -9.00 8.58 -15.27
CA TYR A 79 -10.04 9.59 -15.25
C TYR A 79 -11.24 9.04 -14.48
N ASP A 80 -11.65 9.72 -13.42
CA ASP A 80 -12.85 9.42 -12.64
C ASP A 80 -13.90 10.50 -12.87
N GLN A 81 -15.17 10.10 -12.93
CA GLN A 81 -16.26 10.99 -13.27
C GLN A 81 -16.52 12.05 -12.20
N HIS A 82 -16.32 11.72 -10.92
CA HIS A 82 -16.71 12.57 -9.81
C HIS A 82 -15.57 12.86 -8.84
N ASP A 83 -14.62 11.94 -8.67
CA ASP A 83 -13.47 12.14 -7.78
C ASP A 83 -12.31 12.80 -8.54
N HIS A 84 -12.07 14.09 -8.23
CA HIS A 84 -11.04 14.89 -8.91
C HIS A 84 -9.62 14.42 -8.57
N GLU A 85 -9.36 14.01 -7.32
CA GLU A 85 -8.05 13.50 -6.92
C GLU A 85 -7.77 12.14 -7.56
N ARG A 86 -8.82 11.38 -7.85
CA ARG A 86 -8.74 10.12 -8.58
C ARG A 86 -8.53 10.30 -10.10
N SER A 87 -8.75 11.49 -10.62
CA SER A 87 -8.43 11.85 -11.99
C SER A 87 -6.98 12.31 -12.09
N HIS A 88 -6.04 11.36 -12.14
CA HIS A 88 -4.62 11.65 -12.07
C HIS A 88 -3.78 10.82 -13.04
N GLY A 89 -2.50 11.18 -13.14
CA GLY A 89 -1.48 10.40 -13.83
C GLY A 89 -0.28 10.17 -12.97
N ASP A 90 0.29 8.98 -13.03
CA ASP A 90 1.48 8.59 -12.27
C ASP A 90 2.51 7.88 -13.15
N LEU A 91 3.76 7.95 -12.73
CA LEU A 91 4.84 7.12 -13.26
C LEU A 91 5.12 6.02 -12.24
N ARG A 92 4.44 4.87 -12.42
CA ARG A 92 4.51 3.76 -11.49
C ARG A 92 5.88 3.13 -11.45
N GLU A 93 6.51 2.98 -12.64
CA GLU A 93 7.89 2.56 -12.76
C GLU A 93 8.58 3.34 -13.90
N ALA A 94 9.85 3.70 -13.69
CA ALA A 94 10.77 4.24 -14.71
C ALA A 94 12.19 3.97 -14.25
N LYS A 95 12.69 2.78 -14.57
CA LYS A 95 13.94 2.27 -14.01
C LYS A 95 14.90 1.75 -15.07
N TYR A 96 16.17 1.91 -14.77
CA TYR A 96 17.25 1.19 -15.43
C TYR A 96 17.76 0.10 -14.48
N ARG A 97 17.86 -1.13 -14.99
CA ARG A 97 18.36 -2.30 -14.26
C ARG A 97 19.60 -2.85 -14.96
N TYR A 98 20.64 -3.12 -14.19
CA TYR A 98 21.86 -3.79 -14.62
C TYR A 98 22.06 -5.06 -13.79
N VAL A 99 22.30 -6.20 -14.49
CA VAL A 99 22.55 -7.51 -13.86
C VAL A 99 23.86 -8.06 -14.37
N ASN A 100 24.74 -8.50 -13.46
CA ASN A 100 25.98 -9.16 -13.81
C ASN A 100 26.32 -10.28 -12.80
N GLY A 101 26.02 -11.52 -13.16
CA GLY A 101 26.16 -12.67 -12.27
C GLY A 101 25.27 -12.52 -11.03
N SER A 102 25.90 -12.49 -9.86
CA SER A 102 25.21 -12.32 -8.56
C SER A 102 24.88 -10.87 -8.20
N PHE A 103 25.29 -9.91 -8.99
CA PHE A 103 25.12 -8.48 -8.71
C PHE A 103 24.00 -7.88 -9.56
N GLU A 104 23.12 -7.12 -8.93
CA GLU A 104 22.09 -6.31 -9.58
C GLU A 104 22.14 -4.87 -9.05
N ALA A 105 21.96 -3.92 -9.96
CA ALA A 105 21.78 -2.51 -9.63
C ALA A 105 20.56 -1.96 -10.36
N THR A 106 19.70 -1.25 -9.65
CA THR A 106 18.52 -0.56 -10.18
C THR A 106 18.56 0.91 -9.81
N VAL A 107 18.26 1.79 -10.76
CA VAL A 107 18.18 3.23 -10.55
C VAL A 107 16.97 3.78 -11.25
N GLY A 108 16.16 4.57 -10.54
CA GLY A 108 14.96 5.21 -11.09
C GLY A 108 13.78 5.15 -10.16
N VAL A 109 12.57 5.12 -10.73
CA VAL A 109 11.32 4.94 -9.99
C VAL A 109 10.93 3.48 -10.04
N ASP A 110 10.76 2.84 -8.89
CA ASP A 110 10.43 1.41 -8.80
C ASP A 110 9.41 1.14 -7.68
N LYS A 111 8.82 -0.05 -7.72
CA LYS A 111 7.98 -0.61 -6.66
C LYS A 111 8.67 -1.84 -6.08
N GLU A 112 8.80 -1.84 -4.76
CA GLU A 112 9.25 -2.98 -3.98
C GLU A 112 8.11 -3.44 -3.09
N PHE A 113 7.93 -4.73 -2.96
CA PHE A 113 6.98 -5.30 -2.01
C PHE A 113 7.74 -6.22 -1.04
N TRP A 114 7.55 -5.95 0.25
CA TRP A 114 8.04 -6.78 1.33
C TRP A 114 6.87 -7.25 2.16
N GLY A 115 6.84 -8.50 2.52
CA GLY A 115 5.78 -9.06 3.33
C GLY A 115 5.38 -10.47 2.90
N VAL A 116 4.67 -11.16 3.79
CA VAL A 116 4.23 -12.54 3.61
C VAL A 116 2.79 -12.78 4.07
N THR A 117 2.24 -11.89 4.89
CA THR A 117 0.88 -11.96 5.46
C THR A 117 -0.20 -11.52 4.46
N GLU A 118 -1.49 -11.68 4.77
CA GLU A 118 -2.60 -11.40 3.84
C GLU A 118 -3.32 -10.09 4.16
N PHE A 119 -3.49 -9.75 5.44
CA PHE A 119 -4.28 -8.58 5.85
C PHE A 119 -3.42 -7.36 6.15
N LEU A 120 -2.22 -7.51 6.68
CA LEU A 120 -1.37 -6.41 7.11
C LEU A 120 0.11 -6.70 6.82
N HIS A 121 0.75 -5.88 5.99
CA HIS A 121 2.16 -6.00 5.62
C HIS A 121 3.03 -5.04 6.44
N LEU A 122 3.51 -5.49 7.61
CA LEU A 122 4.25 -4.64 8.55
C LEU A 122 5.64 -4.24 8.04
N VAL A 123 6.28 -5.11 7.26
CA VAL A 123 7.63 -4.89 6.76
C VAL A 123 7.66 -4.11 5.45
N ASP A 124 6.50 -3.89 4.78
CA ASP A 124 6.40 -3.22 3.48
C ASP A 124 6.47 -1.69 3.62
N ILE A 125 7.69 -1.16 3.71
CA ILE A 125 7.95 0.24 4.08
C ILE A 125 8.61 1.08 2.97
N ILE A 126 9.03 0.49 1.86
CA ILE A 126 9.78 1.24 0.83
C ILE A 126 8.88 2.24 0.11
N ASN A 127 7.73 1.79 -0.38
CA ASN A 127 6.82 2.59 -1.17
C ASN A 127 5.72 3.24 -0.33
N GLN A 128 5.33 4.44 -0.69
CA GLN A 128 4.15 5.09 -0.11
C GLN A 128 2.87 4.45 -0.65
N THR A 129 1.85 4.35 0.20
CA THR A 129 0.52 3.85 -0.17
C THR A 129 -0.22 4.88 -1.03
N ASP A 130 -0.92 4.39 -2.05
CA ASP A 130 -1.81 5.14 -2.93
C ASP A 130 -3.27 4.94 -2.49
N ASN A 131 -3.73 5.74 -1.51
CA ASN A 131 -5.09 5.63 -0.98
C ASN A 131 -6.15 6.19 -1.94
N VAL A 132 -5.75 6.85 -3.02
CA VAL A 132 -6.66 7.30 -4.07
C VAL A 132 -7.13 6.12 -4.93
N GLU A 133 -6.23 5.17 -5.20
CA GLU A 133 -6.57 3.97 -5.98
C GLU A 133 -7.29 2.92 -5.13
N SER A 134 -6.82 2.67 -3.89
CA SER A 134 -7.48 1.74 -2.97
C SER A 134 -7.14 2.05 -1.51
N ILE A 135 -8.14 1.90 -0.64
CA ILE A 135 -8.00 2.15 0.82
C ILE A 135 -7.38 0.97 1.59
N ASP A 136 -7.22 -0.20 0.95
CA ASP A 136 -6.68 -1.41 1.58
C ASP A 136 -5.16 -1.40 1.79
N GLY A 137 -4.48 -0.37 1.27
CA GLY A 137 -3.02 -0.27 1.40
C GLY A 137 -2.22 -1.06 0.37
N GLU A 138 -2.88 -1.86 -0.48
CA GLU A 138 -2.23 -2.71 -1.49
C GLU A 138 -1.64 -1.90 -2.65
N GLN A 139 -2.29 -0.79 -3.00
CA GLN A 139 -1.79 0.06 -4.06
C GLN A 139 -0.68 0.97 -3.56
N LYS A 140 0.44 0.95 -4.27
CA LYS A 140 1.65 1.71 -3.91
C LYS A 140 2.05 2.68 -5.02
N LEU A 141 2.55 3.83 -4.60
CA LEU A 141 3.19 4.81 -5.48
C LEU A 141 4.60 4.36 -5.85
N GLY A 142 5.04 4.61 -7.07
CA GLY A 142 6.44 4.38 -7.47
C GLY A 142 7.41 5.22 -6.64
N GLN A 143 8.46 4.63 -6.09
CA GLN A 143 9.46 5.30 -5.25
C GLN A 143 10.75 5.57 -6.03
N PRO A 144 11.22 6.83 -6.14
CA PRO A 144 12.57 7.11 -6.62
C PRO A 144 13.63 6.45 -5.76
N MET A 145 14.47 5.59 -6.35
CA MET A 145 15.46 4.83 -5.60
C MET A 145 16.73 4.50 -6.39
N VAL A 146 17.79 4.19 -5.64
CA VAL A 146 18.96 3.46 -6.08
C VAL A 146 19.05 2.20 -5.24
N LYS A 147 19.01 1.03 -5.89
CA LYS A 147 19.07 -0.28 -5.25
C LYS A 147 20.30 -1.04 -5.72
N PHE A 148 21.01 -1.68 -4.81
CA PHE A 148 22.06 -2.64 -5.06
C PHE A 148 21.74 -3.96 -4.38
N SER A 149 21.78 -5.06 -5.13
CA SER A 149 21.54 -6.40 -4.60
C SER A 149 22.70 -7.33 -4.93
N TYR A 150 23.05 -8.17 -3.96
CA TYR A 150 24.06 -9.23 -4.14
C TYR A 150 23.49 -10.57 -3.69
N ALA A 151 23.33 -11.49 -4.64
CA ALA A 151 22.89 -12.85 -4.39
C ALA A 151 24.08 -13.78 -4.17
N SER A 152 24.08 -14.52 -3.07
CA SER A 152 25.10 -15.49 -2.72
C SER A 152 24.47 -16.82 -2.28
N ARG A 153 25.28 -17.84 -2.05
CA ARG A 153 24.82 -19.10 -1.44
C ARG A 153 24.27 -18.93 0.00
N TYR A 154 24.51 -17.79 0.61
CA TYR A 154 24.06 -17.48 1.98
C TYR A 154 22.85 -16.56 1.98
N GLY A 155 22.21 -16.32 0.83
CA GLY A 155 21.07 -15.43 0.66
C GLY A 155 21.41 -14.19 -0.16
N THR A 156 20.42 -13.32 -0.29
CA THR A 156 20.48 -12.05 -1.01
C THR A 156 20.50 -10.90 -0.03
N LEU A 157 21.46 -10.00 -0.18
CA LEU A 157 21.51 -8.72 0.54
C LEU A 157 21.23 -7.59 -0.44
N SER A 158 20.28 -6.73 -0.11
CA SER A 158 19.92 -5.53 -0.87
C SER A 158 20.07 -4.28 -0.03
N ALA A 159 20.61 -3.22 -0.63
CA ALA A 159 20.74 -1.90 -0.03
C ALA A 159 20.03 -0.86 -0.89
N TYR A 160 19.32 0.07 -0.25
CA TYR A 160 18.48 1.08 -0.89
C TYR A 160 18.88 2.48 -0.42
N SER A 161 18.86 3.43 -1.35
CA SER A 161 18.88 4.86 -1.10
C SER A 161 17.66 5.46 -1.80
N LEU A 162 16.84 6.22 -1.05
CA LEU A 162 15.55 6.75 -1.48
C LEU A 162 15.63 8.29 -1.38
N PRO A 163 16.12 8.99 -2.42
CA PRO A 163 16.50 10.40 -2.35
C PRO A 163 15.32 11.37 -2.40
N PHE A 164 14.10 10.87 -2.48
CA PHE A 164 12.91 11.70 -2.59
C PHE A 164 11.70 10.99 -2.01
N PHE A 165 11.04 11.61 -1.03
CA PHE A 165 9.83 11.12 -0.40
C PHE A 165 8.58 11.50 -1.20
N ARG A 166 7.67 10.57 -1.40
CA ARG A 166 6.32 10.81 -1.94
C ARG A 166 5.31 10.88 -0.81
N ILE A 167 4.53 11.96 -0.74
CA ILE A 167 3.45 12.10 0.25
C ILE A 167 2.30 11.13 -0.08
N ARG A 168 1.57 10.73 0.95
CA ARG A 168 0.36 9.94 0.81
C ARG A 168 -0.74 10.78 0.17
N GLN A 169 -1.41 10.21 -0.82
CA GLN A 169 -2.55 10.83 -1.48
C GLN A 169 -3.85 10.31 -0.88
N TYR A 170 -4.89 11.13 -0.87
CA TYR A 170 -6.21 10.80 -0.35
C TYR A 170 -7.27 11.10 -1.39
N ALA A 171 -8.45 10.42 -1.31
CA ALA A 171 -9.60 10.73 -2.15
C ALA A 171 -10.04 12.20 -1.98
N ASP A 172 -10.71 12.76 -2.99
CA ASP A 172 -11.25 14.12 -2.91
C ASP A 172 -12.19 14.22 -1.69
N PRO A 173 -11.92 15.15 -0.76
CA PRO A 173 -12.65 15.21 0.50
C PRO A 173 -14.10 15.67 0.33
N VAL A 174 -14.46 16.25 -0.81
CA VAL A 174 -15.81 16.81 -1.09
C VAL A 174 -16.61 15.91 -2.01
N THR A 175 -15.97 15.31 -3.00
CA THR A 175 -16.64 14.53 -4.04
C THR A 175 -16.23 13.07 -4.07
N GLY A 176 -15.09 12.70 -3.46
CA GLY A 176 -14.56 11.33 -3.45
C GLY A 176 -15.18 10.44 -2.38
N ARG A 177 -15.26 9.13 -2.67
CA ARG A 177 -15.68 8.07 -1.75
C ARG A 177 -14.78 6.83 -1.89
N PRO A 178 -14.45 6.11 -0.80
CA PRO A 178 -14.93 6.33 0.57
C PRO A 178 -14.33 7.60 1.18
N ASN A 179 -15.08 8.24 2.07
CA ASN A 179 -14.72 9.52 2.65
C ASN A 179 -14.49 9.41 4.17
N SER A 180 -13.34 9.85 4.63
CA SER A 180 -12.96 9.80 6.05
C SER A 180 -13.60 10.88 6.93
N GLY A 181 -14.36 11.82 6.34
CA GLY A 181 -15.00 12.92 7.08
C GLY A 181 -14.05 14.05 7.49
N PHE A 182 -12.84 14.13 6.94
CA PHE A 182 -11.87 15.22 7.13
C PHE A 182 -11.08 15.48 5.84
N ILE A 183 -10.48 16.65 5.78
CA ILE A 183 -9.59 17.06 4.68
C ILE A 183 -8.14 16.96 5.16
N VAL A 184 -7.28 16.31 4.41
CA VAL A 184 -5.82 16.40 4.59
C VAL A 184 -5.27 17.40 3.58
N ASP A 185 -4.71 18.52 4.07
CA ASP A 185 -4.08 19.51 3.20
C ASP A 185 -2.64 19.09 2.85
N ASP A 186 -2.46 18.54 1.68
CA ASP A 186 -1.17 18.07 1.17
C ASP A 186 -0.14 19.20 1.00
N ASN A 187 -0.60 20.43 0.79
CA ASN A 187 0.28 21.59 0.58
C ASN A 187 0.94 22.05 1.89
N THR A 188 0.35 21.72 3.03
CA THR A 188 0.84 22.09 4.36
C THR A 188 1.38 20.90 5.15
N SER A 189 1.81 19.84 4.46
CA SER A 189 2.48 18.71 5.12
C SER A 189 3.74 19.14 5.84
N HIS A 190 3.89 18.70 7.09
CA HIS A 190 5.06 18.96 7.94
C HIS A 190 5.98 17.75 7.94
N PHE A 191 7.28 18.02 7.92
CA PHE A 191 8.32 16.99 7.98
C PHE A 191 9.22 17.28 9.18
N GLU A 192 9.55 16.26 9.94
CA GLU A 192 10.54 16.37 11.00
C GLU A 192 11.92 16.74 10.45
N SER A 193 12.26 16.18 9.29
CA SER A 193 13.44 16.59 8.53
C SER A 193 13.27 18.00 7.98
N GLY A 194 14.24 18.87 8.23
CA GLY A 194 14.27 20.22 7.63
C GLY A 194 14.41 20.22 6.10
N GLU A 195 14.68 19.07 5.48
CA GLU A 195 14.81 18.90 4.02
C GLU A 195 13.47 18.54 3.34
N GLY A 196 12.44 18.26 4.13
CA GLY A 196 11.10 17.93 3.64
C GLY A 196 11.12 16.69 2.72
N ARG A 197 10.50 16.77 1.54
CA ARG A 197 10.48 15.67 0.56
C ARG A 197 11.85 15.26 0.01
N ARG A 198 12.92 16.00 0.29
CA ARG A 198 14.29 15.71 -0.21
C ARG A 198 15.15 15.04 0.84
N THR A 199 14.56 14.51 1.88
CA THR A 199 15.23 13.66 2.85
C THR A 199 15.70 12.39 2.14
N ASP A 200 16.96 12.04 2.34
CA ASP A 200 17.51 10.77 1.88
C ASP A 200 17.15 9.68 2.89
N ASP A 201 16.28 8.74 2.51
CA ASP A 201 15.96 7.55 3.31
C ASP A 201 16.84 6.38 2.88
N TYR A 202 17.11 5.44 3.79
CA TYR A 202 17.94 4.27 3.55
C TYR A 202 17.27 2.99 4.03
N ALA A 203 17.52 1.87 3.33
CA ALA A 203 17.08 0.57 3.79
C ALA A 203 18.08 -0.53 3.46
N LEU A 204 18.04 -1.59 4.26
CA LEU A 204 18.75 -2.84 4.04
C LEU A 204 17.75 -3.99 4.11
N ARG A 205 17.89 -4.98 3.22
CA ARG A 205 17.07 -6.19 3.20
C ARG A 205 17.97 -7.40 3.01
N TYR A 206 17.84 -8.39 3.89
CA TYR A 206 18.42 -9.72 3.73
C TYR A 206 17.31 -10.74 3.57
N GLN A 207 17.45 -11.65 2.58
CA GLN A 207 16.48 -12.73 2.34
C GLN A 207 17.23 -14.04 2.09
N ASN A 208 16.71 -15.14 2.65
CA ASN A 208 17.24 -16.47 2.41
C ASN A 208 16.18 -17.55 2.63
N ASN A 209 16.40 -18.71 1.97
CA ASN A 209 15.58 -19.90 2.11
C ASN A 209 16.33 -20.96 2.94
N PHE A 210 15.70 -21.47 3.98
CA PHE A 210 16.22 -22.54 4.83
C PHE A 210 15.25 -23.73 4.86
N GLY A 211 15.36 -24.62 3.88
CA GLY A 211 14.43 -25.74 3.72
C GLY A 211 13.01 -25.23 3.42
N PRO A 212 12.01 -25.47 4.28
CA PRO A 212 10.64 -24.99 4.07
C PRO A 212 10.43 -23.53 4.48
N PHE A 213 11.45 -22.86 5.05
CA PHE A 213 11.35 -21.51 5.60
C PHE A 213 11.96 -20.49 4.65
N ASP A 214 11.19 -19.46 4.31
CA ASP A 214 11.66 -18.22 3.70
C ASP A 214 11.76 -17.18 4.81
N ILE A 215 12.94 -16.54 4.95
CA ILE A 215 13.20 -15.58 6.02
C ILE A 215 13.67 -14.27 5.41
N GLY A 216 13.07 -13.18 5.83
CA GLY A 216 13.48 -11.82 5.52
C GLY A 216 13.83 -11.05 6.79
N LEU A 217 14.90 -10.28 6.73
CA LEU A 217 15.28 -9.29 7.74
C LEU A 217 15.38 -7.94 7.07
N SER A 218 14.85 -6.90 7.68
CA SER A 218 14.88 -5.55 7.15
C SER A 218 15.31 -4.54 8.20
N TRP A 219 15.92 -3.48 7.70
CA TRP A 219 16.18 -2.27 8.46
C TRP A 219 15.87 -1.07 7.56
N PHE A 220 15.19 -0.09 8.12
CA PHE A 220 14.83 1.15 7.46
C PHE A 220 15.16 2.33 8.37
N ASP A 221 15.65 3.41 7.78
CA ASP A 221 15.96 4.66 8.46
C ASP A 221 15.59 5.82 7.51
N GLY A 222 14.55 6.59 7.88
CA GLY A 222 14.04 7.61 6.99
C GLY A 222 12.66 8.14 7.38
N THR A 223 11.97 8.73 6.44
CA THR A 223 10.65 9.36 6.63
C THR A 223 9.55 8.30 6.77
N ALA A 224 8.75 8.36 7.82
CA ALA A 224 7.61 7.45 8.05
C ALA A 224 6.61 7.51 6.91
N ARG A 225 6.14 6.33 6.44
CA ARG A 225 5.12 6.25 5.37
C ARG A 225 3.71 6.54 5.88
N GLU A 226 3.48 6.34 7.18
CA GLU A 226 2.23 6.68 7.85
C GLU A 226 2.34 8.04 8.53
N PRO A 227 1.65 9.10 8.04
CA PRO A 227 1.68 10.40 8.70
C PRO A 227 0.85 10.39 9.98
N GLN A 228 1.25 11.17 10.97
CA GLN A 228 0.37 11.59 12.04
C GLN A 228 -0.51 12.74 11.55
N LEU A 229 -1.83 12.61 11.66
CA LEU A 229 -2.75 13.68 11.29
C LEU A 229 -2.93 14.64 12.47
N LEU A 230 -2.56 15.89 12.28
CA LEU A 230 -2.52 16.92 13.31
C LEU A 230 -3.61 17.97 13.11
N VAL A 231 -4.19 18.43 14.21
CA VAL A 231 -5.02 19.65 14.19
C VAL A 231 -4.09 20.86 13.98
N PRO A 232 -4.35 21.73 12.99
CA PRO A 232 -3.58 22.95 12.76
C PRO A 232 -3.64 23.89 13.97
N PHE A 233 -2.57 24.69 14.15
CA PHE A 233 -2.52 25.74 15.16
C PHE A 233 -2.08 27.08 14.53
N PRO A 234 -2.75 28.22 14.84
CA PRO A 234 -3.94 28.35 15.71
C PRO A 234 -5.18 27.71 15.09
N PRO A 235 -6.19 27.31 15.91
CA PRO A 235 -7.38 26.59 15.42
C PRO A 235 -8.21 27.37 14.40
N GLU A 236 -8.07 28.69 14.32
CA GLU A 236 -8.71 29.51 13.29
C GLU A 236 -8.11 29.23 11.89
N ALA A 237 -6.87 28.68 11.84
CA ALA A 237 -6.27 28.19 10.60
C ALA A 237 -6.85 26.82 10.17
N SER A 238 -7.52 26.11 11.10
CA SER A 238 -8.29 24.89 10.82
C SER A 238 -9.68 25.23 10.28
N GLY A 239 -9.76 26.16 9.32
CA GLY A 239 -11.03 26.49 8.69
C GLY A 239 -11.78 25.25 8.28
N LEU A 240 -13.10 25.19 8.54
CA LEU A 240 -13.94 24.19 7.91
C LEU A 240 -13.94 24.50 6.41
N ALA A 241 -13.19 23.75 5.62
CA ALA A 241 -13.35 23.79 4.19
C ALA A 241 -14.53 22.90 3.83
N ASN A 242 -15.54 23.47 3.23
CA ASN A 242 -16.81 22.78 2.88
C ASN A 242 -17.50 22.08 4.09
N GLY A 243 -17.32 22.61 5.31
CA GLY A 243 -17.92 22.02 6.50
C GLY A 243 -17.13 20.87 7.14
N LEU A 244 -16.02 20.43 6.53
CA LEU A 244 -15.15 19.36 7.04
C LEU A 244 -13.94 19.92 7.79
N PRO A 245 -13.49 19.26 8.87
CA PRO A 245 -12.28 19.64 9.57
C PRO A 245 -11.05 19.41 8.67
N MET A 246 -10.16 20.40 8.61
CA MET A 246 -8.87 20.27 7.96
C MET A 246 -7.83 19.73 8.95
N LEU A 247 -7.07 18.74 8.53
CA LEU A 247 -5.94 18.18 9.24
C LEU A 247 -4.66 18.36 8.42
N GLN A 248 -3.53 18.38 9.08
CA GLN A 248 -2.21 18.49 8.46
C GLN A 248 -1.42 17.21 8.70
N ALA A 249 -0.81 16.67 7.65
CA ALA A 249 0.02 15.50 7.75
C ALA A 249 1.40 15.87 8.32
N TYR A 250 1.83 15.19 9.38
CA TYR A 250 3.18 15.24 9.94
C TYR A 250 3.92 13.94 9.65
N TYR A 251 5.01 14.03 8.93
CA TYR A 251 5.88 12.92 8.58
C TYR A 251 7.11 12.92 9.49
N ALA A 252 7.10 12.04 10.48
CA ALA A 252 8.20 11.84 11.41
C ALA A 252 9.39 11.15 10.73
N TYR A 253 10.57 11.29 11.34
CA TYR A 253 11.70 10.41 11.05
C TYR A 253 11.52 9.09 11.80
N LEU A 254 11.72 7.97 11.11
CA LEU A 254 11.46 6.63 11.59
C LEU A 254 12.70 5.75 11.42
N THR A 255 13.09 5.04 12.47
CA THR A 255 13.98 3.88 12.36
C THR A 255 13.18 2.62 12.63
N GLN A 256 13.22 1.64 11.74
CA GLN A 256 12.47 0.38 11.88
C GLN A 256 13.35 -0.83 11.59
N ALA A 257 13.31 -1.83 12.47
CA ALA A 257 13.77 -3.19 12.22
C ALA A 257 12.57 -4.09 11.93
N GLY A 258 12.71 -5.01 10.97
CA GLY A 258 11.64 -5.92 10.56
C GLY A 258 12.13 -7.35 10.35
N LEU A 259 11.23 -8.28 10.62
CA LEU A 259 11.37 -9.72 10.38
C LEU A 259 10.13 -10.21 9.65
N ASP A 260 10.29 -11.01 8.61
CA ASP A 260 9.23 -11.81 8.01
C ASP A 260 9.69 -13.25 7.84
N VAL A 261 8.77 -14.17 8.08
CA VAL A 261 8.99 -15.61 7.96
C VAL A 261 7.78 -16.25 7.33
N GLN A 262 8.01 -17.04 6.30
CA GLN A 262 7.01 -17.91 5.71
C GLN A 262 7.50 -19.35 5.73
N ALA A 263 6.62 -20.31 6.06
CA ALA A 263 6.96 -21.72 6.03
C ALA A 263 5.89 -22.53 5.29
N THR A 264 6.31 -23.27 4.24
CA THR A 264 5.43 -24.16 3.46
C THR A 264 5.61 -25.60 3.92
N LEU A 265 4.59 -26.16 4.57
CA LEU A 265 4.59 -27.51 5.17
C LEU A 265 3.42 -28.35 4.61
N GLY A 266 3.59 -28.89 3.43
CA GLY A 266 2.53 -29.60 2.72
C GLY A 266 1.40 -28.66 2.31
N SER A 267 0.20 -28.88 2.84
CA SER A 267 -0.97 -28.00 2.63
C SER A 267 -1.02 -26.79 3.57
N TRP A 268 -0.10 -26.70 4.55
CA TRP A 268 -0.03 -25.59 5.49
C TRP A 268 0.93 -24.52 5.02
N LEU A 269 0.53 -23.28 5.11
CA LEU A 269 1.36 -22.11 4.95
C LEU A 269 1.30 -21.33 6.27
N LEU A 270 2.46 -21.15 6.91
CA LEU A 270 2.61 -20.38 8.14
C LEU A 270 3.30 -19.06 7.81
N LYS A 271 2.80 -17.96 8.36
CA LYS A 271 3.27 -16.60 8.08
C LYS A 271 3.48 -15.83 9.37
N LEU A 272 4.52 -15.01 9.42
CA LEU A 272 4.81 -14.12 10.53
C LEU A 272 5.51 -12.88 10.01
N GLU A 273 5.05 -11.72 10.42
CA GLU A 273 5.78 -10.46 10.32
C GLU A 273 5.86 -9.81 11.70
N ALA A 274 6.99 -9.18 11.99
CA ALA A 274 7.17 -8.40 13.21
C ALA A 274 8.05 -7.19 12.92
N THR A 275 7.71 -6.05 13.53
CA THR A 275 8.50 -4.83 13.42
C THR A 275 8.62 -4.14 14.77
N GLN A 276 9.79 -3.56 14.99
CA GLN A 276 10.04 -2.60 16.05
C GLN A 276 10.46 -1.28 15.41
N SER A 277 9.78 -0.21 15.75
CA SER A 277 10.07 1.12 15.20
C SER A 277 10.20 2.16 16.29
N THR A 278 11.01 3.19 16.03
CA THR A 278 11.17 4.37 16.87
C THR A 278 10.95 5.60 16.02
N GLN A 279 10.09 6.51 16.46
CA GLN A 279 9.77 7.76 15.78
C GLN A 279 9.32 8.85 16.75
N ASN A 280 9.44 10.10 16.36
CA ASN A 280 8.90 11.23 17.10
C ASN A 280 7.42 11.47 16.77
N ARG A 281 6.60 11.75 17.78
CA ARG A 281 5.16 12.01 17.62
C ARG A 281 4.73 13.21 18.45
N HIS A 282 3.84 14.04 17.92
CA HIS A 282 3.14 15.06 18.69
C HIS A 282 2.24 14.40 19.72
N LEU A 283 2.26 14.93 20.95
CA LEU A 283 1.46 14.45 22.05
C LEU A 283 -0.02 14.80 21.85
N PRO A 284 -0.94 14.02 22.49
CA PRO A 284 -2.36 14.35 22.50
C PRO A 284 -2.62 15.74 23.11
N ASP A 285 -3.53 16.49 22.50
CA ASP A 285 -3.92 17.82 22.95
C ASP A 285 -5.33 17.78 23.59
N PRO A 286 -5.46 18.00 24.90
CA PRO A 286 -6.76 17.99 25.58
C PRO A 286 -7.77 19.02 25.04
N ARG A 287 -7.29 20.07 24.36
CA ARG A 287 -8.13 21.12 23.78
C ARG A 287 -8.92 20.62 22.56
N PHE A 288 -8.47 19.53 21.93
CA PHE A 288 -9.04 18.96 20.70
C PHE A 288 -9.44 17.49 20.89
N ASP A 289 -10.06 17.16 22.02
CA ASP A 289 -10.51 15.81 22.33
C ASP A 289 -9.35 14.77 22.23
N ASN A 290 -8.20 15.15 22.79
CA ASN A 290 -6.96 14.38 22.74
C ASN A 290 -6.42 14.06 21.32
N ARG A 291 -6.90 14.74 20.29
CA ARG A 291 -6.24 14.69 18.98
C ARG A 291 -4.90 15.43 19.05
N PRO A 292 -3.84 14.90 18.44
CA PRO A 292 -2.55 15.60 18.42
C PRO A 292 -2.66 16.91 17.62
N SER A 293 -1.95 17.96 18.07
CA SER A 293 -1.88 19.26 17.40
C SER A 293 -0.45 19.71 17.21
N LEU A 294 -0.25 20.63 16.27
CA LEU A 294 1.08 21.21 15.99
C LEU A 294 1.69 22.02 17.16
N ASP A 295 0.84 22.43 18.12
CA ASP A 295 1.27 23.22 19.29
C ASP A 295 1.74 22.35 20.46
N MET A 296 1.53 21.02 20.37
CA MET A 296 1.94 20.11 21.45
C MET A 296 3.39 19.68 21.32
N ASP A 297 4.00 19.38 22.47
CA ASP A 297 5.35 18.82 22.54
C ASP A 297 5.46 17.50 21.74
N ILE A 298 6.67 17.21 21.29
CA ILE A 298 7.03 16.00 20.59
C ILE A 298 7.72 15.05 21.57
N ALA A 299 7.35 13.79 21.52
CA ALA A 299 8.00 12.71 22.28
C ALA A 299 8.45 11.59 21.34
N GLU A 300 9.59 10.99 21.66
CA GLU A 300 10.03 9.76 21.02
C GLU A 300 9.16 8.60 21.49
N VAL A 301 8.65 7.82 20.56
CA VAL A 301 7.78 6.68 20.80
C VAL A 301 8.36 5.47 20.08
N GLN A 302 8.62 4.42 20.84
CA GLN A 302 8.89 3.10 20.31
C GLN A 302 7.56 2.37 20.11
N THR A 303 7.44 1.60 19.04
CA THR A 303 6.21 0.85 18.71
C THR A 303 6.59 -0.56 18.27
N ASP A 304 6.04 -1.57 18.93
CA ASP A 304 6.16 -2.97 18.58
C ASP A 304 4.87 -3.43 17.87
N ARG A 305 5.03 -4.10 16.73
CA ARG A 305 3.92 -4.64 15.93
C ARG A 305 4.22 -6.07 15.49
N ALA A 306 3.20 -6.90 15.43
CA ALA A 306 3.32 -8.26 14.93
C ALA A 306 2.03 -8.70 14.22
N THR A 307 2.18 -9.48 13.15
CA THR A 307 1.08 -10.20 12.53
C THR A 307 1.52 -11.63 12.25
N GLY A 308 0.64 -12.58 12.49
CA GLY A 308 0.95 -13.98 12.25
C GLY A 308 -0.28 -14.74 11.81
N GLY A 309 -0.09 -15.62 10.82
CA GLY A 309 -1.18 -16.31 10.19
C GLY A 309 -0.88 -17.74 9.80
N ILE A 310 -1.97 -18.44 9.56
CA ILE A 310 -1.97 -19.79 9.03
C ILE A 310 -2.90 -19.86 7.85
N GLU A 311 -2.49 -20.60 6.81
CA GLU A 311 -3.35 -20.96 5.70
C GLU A 311 -3.31 -22.47 5.52
N TYR A 312 -4.47 -23.08 5.24
CA TYR A 312 -4.58 -24.48 4.89
C TYR A 312 -5.38 -24.65 3.60
N THR A 313 -4.81 -25.34 2.61
CA THR A 313 -5.46 -25.59 1.33
C THR A 313 -5.95 -27.02 1.23
N PHE A 314 -7.26 -27.19 1.05
CA PHE A 314 -7.90 -28.42 0.66
C PHE A 314 -7.87 -28.55 -0.87
N TYR A 315 -6.92 -29.31 -1.37
CA TYR A 315 -6.80 -29.57 -2.81
C TYR A 315 -7.90 -30.54 -3.28
N ASN A 316 -8.41 -30.30 -4.48
CA ASN A 316 -9.46 -31.12 -5.10
C ASN A 316 -10.66 -31.30 -4.16
N PHE A 317 -11.15 -30.21 -3.61
CA PHE A 317 -12.19 -30.17 -2.58
C PHE A 317 -13.44 -30.89 -3.02
N PHE A 318 -13.84 -31.95 -2.27
CA PHE A 318 -14.93 -32.90 -2.61
C PHE A 318 -14.83 -33.53 -4.02
N ASP A 319 -13.62 -33.81 -4.50
CA ASP A 319 -13.38 -34.38 -5.84
C ASP A 319 -13.95 -33.53 -6.99
N SER A 320 -14.11 -32.23 -6.78
CA SER A 320 -14.68 -31.27 -7.74
C SER A 320 -13.68 -30.71 -8.73
N GLY A 321 -12.40 -30.98 -8.54
CA GLY A 321 -11.30 -30.30 -9.27
C GLY A 321 -11.01 -28.87 -8.80
N THR A 322 -11.70 -28.38 -7.77
CA THR A 322 -11.50 -27.03 -7.19
C THR A 322 -10.70 -27.11 -5.90
N ASP A 323 -10.07 -26.02 -5.49
CA ASP A 323 -9.36 -25.92 -4.22
C ASP A 323 -10.07 -24.94 -3.29
N LEU A 324 -9.97 -25.20 -1.97
CA LEU A 324 -10.48 -24.32 -0.93
C LEU A 324 -9.37 -24.03 0.08
N GLY A 325 -8.96 -22.77 0.18
CA GLY A 325 -8.03 -22.24 1.17
C GLY A 325 -8.79 -21.62 2.36
N LEU A 326 -8.33 -21.92 3.56
CA LEU A 326 -8.75 -21.28 4.80
C LEU A 326 -7.58 -20.45 5.32
N VAL A 327 -7.81 -19.16 5.58
CA VAL A 327 -6.81 -18.22 6.11
C VAL A 327 -7.28 -17.72 7.46
N ALA A 328 -6.38 -17.64 8.43
CA ALA A 328 -6.63 -16.95 9.70
C ALA A 328 -5.34 -16.21 10.11
N GLU A 329 -5.46 -14.92 10.39
CA GLU A 329 -4.36 -14.06 10.84
C GLU A 329 -4.76 -13.29 12.09
N TYR A 330 -3.80 -13.14 12.99
CA TYR A 330 -3.89 -12.26 14.15
C TYR A 330 -2.94 -11.08 13.95
N MET A 331 -3.45 -9.87 14.14
CA MET A 331 -2.72 -8.62 13.97
C MET A 331 -2.66 -7.89 15.30
N TYR A 332 -1.48 -7.40 15.64
CA TYR A 332 -1.21 -6.68 16.88
C TYR A 332 -0.38 -5.42 16.62
N ASP A 333 -0.88 -4.29 17.12
CA ASP A 333 -0.14 -3.02 17.22
C ASP A 333 -0.28 -2.51 18.65
N GLU A 334 0.82 -2.28 19.37
CA GLU A 334 0.77 -1.86 20.77
C GLU A 334 0.08 -0.51 20.98
N ARG A 335 -0.07 0.30 19.92
CA ARG A 335 -0.82 1.56 19.94
C ARG A 335 -2.33 1.35 20.03
N LYS A 336 -2.84 0.16 19.68
CA LYS A 336 -4.25 -0.23 19.68
C LYS A 336 -5.11 0.78 18.91
N GLN A 337 -6.19 1.30 19.51
CA GLN A 337 -7.09 2.30 18.92
C GLN A 337 -6.42 3.62 18.52
N LYS A 338 -5.17 3.87 18.92
CA LYS A 338 -4.37 5.02 18.49
C LYS A 338 -3.51 4.73 17.25
N ALA A 339 -3.57 3.51 16.71
CA ALA A 339 -2.93 3.17 15.46
C ALA A 339 -3.57 3.98 14.30
N PRO A 340 -2.80 4.43 13.31
CA PRO A 340 -3.34 5.16 12.14
C PRO A 340 -3.95 4.22 11.08
N HIS A 341 -4.17 2.98 11.42
CA HIS A 341 -4.75 1.92 10.57
C HIS A 341 -5.72 1.07 11.41
N PRO A 342 -6.58 0.25 10.77
CA PRO A 342 -7.62 -0.51 11.47
C PRO A 342 -7.11 -1.73 12.26
N PHE A 343 -5.82 -2.01 12.29
CA PHE A 343 -5.26 -3.27 12.81
C PHE A 343 -4.55 -3.04 14.15
N GLY A 344 -5.31 -2.88 15.23
CA GLY A 344 -4.78 -2.69 16.58
C GLY A 344 -4.63 -3.99 17.37
N ASN A 345 -5.71 -4.79 17.41
CA ASN A 345 -5.80 -6.09 18.09
C ASN A 345 -6.90 -6.90 17.40
N ASP A 346 -6.60 -7.47 16.23
CA ASP A 346 -7.59 -7.94 15.27
C ASP A 346 -7.38 -9.38 14.88
N ILE A 347 -8.46 -10.03 14.49
CA ILE A 347 -8.44 -11.33 13.80
C ILE A 347 -9.02 -11.16 12.40
N GLY A 348 -8.22 -11.54 11.38
CA GLY A 348 -8.65 -11.71 10.01
C GLY A 348 -8.94 -13.17 9.70
N ILE A 349 -10.06 -13.46 9.04
CA ILE A 349 -10.42 -14.80 8.57
C ILE A 349 -10.75 -14.72 7.08
N GLY A 350 -10.23 -15.65 6.28
CA GLY A 350 -10.44 -15.70 4.84
C GLY A 350 -10.82 -17.09 4.32
N LEU A 351 -11.67 -17.11 3.29
CA LEU A 351 -12.00 -18.28 2.48
C LEU A 351 -11.60 -17.97 1.04
N ARG A 352 -10.67 -18.75 0.47
CA ARG A 352 -10.23 -18.61 -0.92
C ARG A 352 -10.66 -19.86 -1.71
N TRP A 353 -11.63 -19.71 -2.58
CA TRP A 353 -12.03 -20.77 -3.49
C TRP A 353 -11.46 -20.53 -4.88
N THR A 354 -10.85 -21.55 -5.50
CA THR A 354 -10.30 -21.51 -6.85
C THR A 354 -10.88 -22.64 -7.69
N ALA A 355 -11.39 -22.30 -8.88
CA ALA A 355 -11.99 -23.28 -9.79
C ALA A 355 -10.96 -24.16 -10.50
N ASN A 356 -9.67 -23.77 -10.51
CA ASN A 356 -8.59 -24.43 -11.27
C ASN A 356 -8.90 -24.56 -12.77
N ASP A 357 -9.71 -23.63 -13.29
CA ASP A 357 -10.12 -23.57 -14.69
C ASP A 357 -9.15 -22.69 -15.53
N PRO A 358 -9.16 -22.82 -16.86
CA PRO A 358 -8.32 -22.00 -17.73
C PRO A 358 -8.62 -20.48 -17.62
N GLN A 359 -9.76 -20.11 -17.07
CA GLN A 359 -10.18 -18.73 -16.86
C GLN A 359 -9.69 -18.15 -15.54
N SER A 360 -8.97 -18.93 -14.72
CA SER A 360 -8.47 -18.51 -13.40
C SER A 360 -9.56 -17.93 -12.51
N THR A 361 -10.70 -18.63 -12.43
CA THR A 361 -11.83 -18.19 -11.61
C THR A 361 -11.50 -18.39 -10.13
N ALA A 362 -11.58 -17.31 -9.36
CA ALA A 362 -11.34 -17.33 -7.92
C ALA A 362 -12.37 -16.46 -7.20
N ILE A 363 -12.65 -16.83 -5.95
CA ILE A 363 -13.48 -16.05 -5.02
C ILE A 363 -12.73 -15.99 -3.69
N LEU A 364 -12.59 -14.81 -3.14
CA LEU A 364 -12.06 -14.55 -1.80
C LEU A 364 -13.14 -13.88 -0.96
N LEU A 365 -13.47 -14.50 0.17
CA LEU A 365 -14.34 -13.92 1.19
C LEU A 365 -13.50 -13.68 2.43
N GLY A 366 -13.47 -12.44 2.92
CA GLY A 366 -12.72 -12.03 4.09
C GLY A 366 -13.63 -11.44 5.17
N GLY A 367 -13.25 -11.61 6.43
CA GLY A 367 -13.83 -10.95 7.57
C GLY A 367 -12.74 -10.45 8.50
N LEU A 368 -12.91 -9.26 9.07
CA LEU A 368 -12.03 -8.67 10.06
C LEU A 368 -12.84 -8.40 11.34
N ILE A 369 -12.28 -8.72 12.48
CA ILE A 369 -12.88 -8.53 13.81
C ILE A 369 -11.86 -7.83 14.69
N ASP A 370 -12.16 -6.63 15.15
CA ASP A 370 -11.41 -5.92 16.18
C ASP A 370 -11.81 -6.49 17.55
N LEU A 371 -10.83 -6.98 18.31
CA LEU A 371 -11.06 -7.63 19.60
C LEU A 371 -11.17 -6.65 20.78
N ASP A 372 -10.77 -5.40 20.59
CA ASP A 372 -10.88 -4.36 21.62
C ASP A 372 -12.25 -3.64 21.55
N THR A 373 -12.86 -3.53 20.35
CA THR A 373 -14.12 -2.80 20.14
C THR A 373 -15.28 -3.67 19.67
N ASP A 374 -15.03 -4.92 19.25
CA ASP A 374 -15.99 -5.78 18.56
C ASP A 374 -16.48 -5.21 17.21
N SER A 375 -15.72 -4.30 16.58
CA SER A 375 -16.02 -3.84 15.23
C SER A 375 -15.79 -4.97 14.22
N THR A 376 -16.66 -5.07 13.22
CA THR A 376 -16.57 -6.12 12.19
C THR A 376 -16.71 -5.55 10.80
N SER A 377 -15.88 -6.04 9.87
CA SER A 377 -16.00 -5.75 8.45
C SER A 377 -15.93 -7.02 7.61
N ILE A 378 -16.57 -7.00 6.44
CA ILE A 378 -16.63 -8.12 5.51
C ILE A 378 -16.21 -7.64 4.13
N SER A 379 -15.38 -8.44 3.44
CA SER A 379 -14.96 -8.21 2.06
C SER A 379 -15.21 -9.43 1.19
N LEU A 380 -15.56 -9.19 -0.06
CA LEU A 380 -15.71 -10.20 -1.10
C LEU A 380 -14.96 -9.73 -2.34
N GLU A 381 -14.14 -10.60 -2.91
CA GLU A 381 -13.59 -10.40 -4.25
C GLU A 381 -13.84 -11.65 -5.08
N ALA A 382 -14.29 -11.47 -6.31
CA ALA A 382 -14.45 -12.54 -7.29
C ALA A 382 -13.83 -12.12 -8.60
N GLU A 383 -13.00 -12.98 -9.20
CA GLU A 383 -12.31 -12.68 -10.44
C GLU A 383 -12.44 -13.80 -11.46
N ARG A 384 -12.44 -13.41 -12.75
CA ARG A 384 -12.44 -14.34 -13.87
C ARG A 384 -11.87 -13.70 -15.13
N ARG A 385 -11.09 -14.46 -15.89
CA ARG A 385 -10.71 -14.10 -17.26
C ARG A 385 -11.86 -14.37 -18.23
N LEU A 386 -12.16 -13.42 -19.10
CA LEU A 386 -13.16 -13.51 -20.16
C LEU A 386 -12.43 -13.59 -21.50
N GLY A 387 -12.23 -14.80 -21.99
CA GLY A 387 -11.41 -15.04 -23.17
C GLY A 387 -9.92 -14.85 -22.90
N ARG A 388 -9.18 -14.28 -23.87
CA ARG A 388 -7.71 -14.14 -23.78
C ARG A 388 -7.26 -12.78 -23.27
N SER A 389 -8.05 -11.75 -23.53
CA SER A 389 -7.64 -10.35 -23.33
C SER A 389 -8.43 -9.62 -22.24
N PHE A 390 -9.51 -10.18 -21.71
CA PHE A 390 -10.31 -9.52 -20.68
C PHE A 390 -10.23 -10.21 -19.34
N LYS A 391 -10.26 -9.43 -18.26
CA LYS A 391 -10.44 -9.89 -16.87
C LYS A 391 -11.57 -9.08 -16.24
N ALA A 392 -12.52 -9.77 -15.62
CA ALA A 392 -13.57 -9.16 -14.81
C ALA A 392 -13.28 -9.40 -13.34
N ILE A 393 -13.46 -8.38 -12.51
CA ILE A 393 -13.34 -8.44 -11.05
C ILE A 393 -14.57 -7.79 -10.44
N LEU A 394 -15.19 -8.46 -9.48
CA LEU A 394 -16.24 -7.93 -8.62
C LEU A 394 -15.69 -7.88 -7.20
N GLU A 395 -15.80 -6.73 -6.56
CA GLU A 395 -15.41 -6.52 -5.17
C GLU A 395 -16.57 -5.90 -4.40
N ALA A 396 -16.71 -6.27 -3.14
CA ALA A 396 -17.65 -5.63 -2.22
C ALA A 396 -17.02 -5.53 -0.83
N ARG A 397 -17.23 -4.42 -0.15
CA ARG A 397 -16.80 -4.19 1.24
C ARG A 397 -17.94 -3.61 2.04
N PHE A 398 -18.13 -4.16 3.25
CA PHE A 398 -19.19 -3.79 4.15
C PHE A 398 -18.63 -3.64 5.56
N GLN A 399 -19.00 -2.52 6.22
CA GLN A 399 -18.80 -2.32 7.64
C GLN A 399 -20.04 -2.86 8.38
N ASP A 400 -19.97 -4.12 8.85
CA ASP A 400 -21.11 -4.80 9.46
C ASP A 400 -21.46 -4.24 10.85
N LYS A 401 -20.43 -3.92 11.64
CA LYS A 401 -20.60 -3.38 13.00
C LYS A 401 -19.52 -2.38 13.34
N VAL A 402 -19.92 -1.24 13.89
CA VAL A 402 -19.05 -0.29 14.59
C VAL A 402 -19.19 -0.52 16.08
N GLY A 403 -18.14 -1.02 16.70
CA GLY A 403 -18.10 -1.31 18.11
C GLY A 403 -17.46 -0.17 18.92
N ALA A 404 -17.34 -0.39 20.23
CA ALA A 404 -16.69 0.52 21.16
C ALA A 404 -15.87 -0.27 22.18
N ASP A 405 -14.79 0.35 22.68
CA ASP A 405 -13.96 -0.22 23.73
C ASP A 405 -14.66 -0.24 25.10
N ASP A 406 -14.01 -0.78 26.12
CA ASP A 406 -14.54 -0.88 27.49
C ASP A 406 -14.84 0.49 28.13
N ASP A 407 -14.23 1.57 27.67
CA ASP A 407 -14.46 2.95 28.10
C ASP A 407 -15.58 3.63 27.29
N GLY A 408 -16.14 2.94 26.30
CA GLY A 408 -17.22 3.40 25.43
C GLY A 408 -16.75 4.27 24.27
N ALA A 409 -15.45 4.34 23.98
CA ALA A 409 -14.93 5.01 22.80
C ALA A 409 -15.14 4.13 21.57
N GLN A 410 -15.78 4.67 20.54
CA GLN A 410 -15.98 3.97 19.26
C GLN A 410 -14.66 3.78 18.53
N ASP A 411 -14.56 2.65 17.80
CA ASP A 411 -13.52 2.45 16.81
C ASP A 411 -13.58 3.56 15.75
N GLY A 412 -12.57 4.43 15.77
CA GLY A 412 -12.53 5.61 14.91
C GLY A 412 -12.43 5.27 13.42
N PHE A 413 -11.75 4.17 13.06
CA PHE A 413 -11.62 3.75 11.67
C PHE A 413 -12.92 3.12 11.16
N ALA A 414 -13.51 2.19 11.92
CA ALA A 414 -14.79 1.59 11.59
C ALA A 414 -15.91 2.64 11.51
N ALA A 415 -15.93 3.62 12.45
CA ALA A 415 -16.88 4.71 12.44
C ALA A 415 -16.71 5.63 11.21
N ALA A 416 -15.47 5.86 10.77
CA ALA A 416 -15.21 6.64 9.56
C ALA A 416 -15.76 5.95 8.30
N LEU A 417 -15.78 4.62 8.26
CA LEU A 417 -16.24 3.81 7.12
C LEU A 417 -17.69 3.29 7.26
N ALA A 418 -18.39 3.60 8.35
CA ALA A 418 -19.71 3.00 8.65
C ALA A 418 -20.76 3.15 7.53
N ASP A 419 -20.73 4.27 6.80
CA ASP A 419 -21.64 4.55 5.68
C ASP A 419 -20.97 4.47 4.32
N GLU A 420 -19.73 3.95 4.27
CA GLU A 420 -18.90 3.89 3.07
C GLU A 420 -18.80 2.45 2.48
N ASP A 421 -19.83 1.64 2.74
CA ASP A 421 -19.98 0.35 2.05
C ASP A 421 -19.99 0.53 0.54
N PHE A 422 -19.34 -0.37 -0.19
CA PHE A 422 -19.35 -0.28 -1.65
C PHE A 422 -19.33 -1.62 -2.37
N MET A 423 -19.79 -1.58 -3.60
CA MET A 423 -19.57 -2.61 -4.61
C MET A 423 -18.80 -2.01 -5.77
N ARG A 424 -17.76 -2.71 -6.24
CA ARG A 424 -16.90 -2.29 -7.34
C ARG A 424 -16.84 -3.38 -8.40
N PHE A 425 -17.12 -3.02 -9.64
CA PHE A 425 -16.90 -3.88 -10.80
C PHE A 425 -15.80 -3.31 -11.66
N ARG A 426 -14.80 -4.13 -12.02
CA ARG A 426 -13.71 -3.77 -12.93
C ARG A 426 -13.70 -4.70 -14.13
N LEU A 427 -13.57 -4.13 -15.32
CA LEU A 427 -13.34 -4.86 -16.56
C LEU A 427 -12.06 -4.35 -17.21
N THR A 428 -11.04 -5.18 -17.24
CA THR A 428 -9.72 -4.84 -17.75
C THR A 428 -9.48 -5.55 -19.08
N TYR A 429 -9.07 -4.80 -20.09
CA TYR A 429 -8.60 -5.29 -21.39
C TYR A 429 -7.07 -5.24 -21.44
N TYR A 430 -6.44 -6.35 -21.77
CA TYR A 430 -4.98 -6.50 -21.92
C TYR A 430 -4.61 -6.62 -23.39
N PHE A 431 -3.54 -5.95 -23.82
CA PHE A 431 -3.03 -5.97 -25.21
C PHE A 431 -1.50 -6.03 -25.25
#